data_59e79489e252aa22fe093679f8d7e657
#
_entry.id   59e79489e252aa22fe093679f8d7e657
#
_cell.length_a   1.000
_cell.length_b   1.000
_cell.length_c   1.000
_cell.angle_alpha   90.00
_cell.angle_beta   90.00
_cell.angle_gamma   90.00
#
_symmetry.space_group_name_H-M   'P 1'
#
loop_
_entity.id
_entity.type
_entity.pdbx_description
1 polymer ?
#
loop_
_entity_poly.entity_id
_entity_poly.type
_entity_poly.pdbx_seq_one_letter_code
_entity_poly.pdbx_strand_id
1 'polypeptide(L)'
;MSTTNELFLEVMALAIRGQAWRSEAELPQGELEALLRLAEDQKVLPLVFNAVCTSKTFHKADLRRLVGIQKQAVRWVTRQVEQTNEFLVMLHSLQAQGLDPVVMKGLVCRELYPQPMLRHSVDEDLLVSDADFAAFHEAIKRHGLPPDHGEPDLGKTWEISYHDTRSPLYIELHRRMFMPDQEAYGLLSAPFADVLSRTTTIQVQDMQVRTLHPTDHLLFLIFHAYKHFLYSGVGIRQVCDIGLFAERYADQLDWPHIVSACSDAQMGDFPAALCRIAEKHLGLHAEVPQEWRKEVDEQPLLLDMLSGGLMGNNDVNRIHSSNITLGAVADRGSRHHRLKGLLSALFPSADYIRNEYSYTARCPLLLPVGWLHRIVAYLCSHRGTDAKTTLRIGQERIGLLRHYGIIE
;
A
#
# COMPACT_ATOMS: atom_id res chain seq x y z
N MET A 1 15.65 -18.15 6.18
CA MET A 1 15.21 -17.58 4.91
C MET A 1 15.60 -18.51 3.76
N SER A 2 14.93 -18.50 2.58
CA SER A 2 15.42 -19.26 1.41
C SER A 2 16.57 -18.50 0.74
N THR A 3 17.43 -19.21 -0.03
CA THR A 3 18.52 -18.59 -0.79
C THR A 3 18.00 -17.50 -1.73
N THR A 4 16.86 -17.71 -2.40
CA THR A 4 16.20 -16.73 -3.27
C THR A 4 15.80 -15.46 -2.51
N ASN A 5 15.26 -15.58 -1.30
CA ASN A 5 14.88 -14.43 -0.49
C ASN A 5 16.11 -13.59 -0.08
N GLU A 6 17.22 -14.24 0.29
CA GLU A 6 18.47 -13.56 0.66
C GLU A 6 19.05 -12.82 -0.55
N LEU A 7 19.12 -13.49 -1.70
CA LEU A 7 19.55 -12.90 -2.96
C LEU A 7 18.64 -11.71 -3.36
N PHE A 8 17.32 -11.85 -3.20
CA PHE A 8 16.36 -10.79 -3.51
C PHE A 8 16.63 -9.54 -2.66
N LEU A 9 16.85 -9.69 -1.36
CA LEU A 9 17.13 -8.55 -0.47
C LEU A 9 18.49 -7.91 -0.78
N GLU A 10 19.53 -8.71 -1.08
CA GLU A 10 20.83 -8.22 -1.53
C GLU A 10 20.71 -7.36 -2.79
N VAL A 11 20.01 -7.89 -3.80
CA VAL A 11 19.78 -7.16 -5.06
C VAL A 11 18.92 -5.92 -4.85
N MET A 12 17.89 -5.99 -4.01
CA MET A 12 17.04 -4.84 -3.68
C MET A 12 17.83 -3.71 -3.01
N ALA A 13 18.73 -4.02 -2.07
CA ALA A 13 19.57 -3.03 -1.41
C ALA A 13 20.42 -2.22 -2.41
N LEU A 14 20.90 -2.88 -3.47
CA LEU A 14 21.64 -2.21 -4.57
C LEU A 14 20.69 -1.47 -5.52
N ALA A 15 19.59 -2.09 -5.90
CA ALA A 15 18.62 -1.57 -6.87
C ALA A 15 18.02 -0.23 -6.45
N ILE A 16 17.64 -0.08 -5.18
CA ILE A 16 17.06 1.15 -4.63
C ILE A 16 18.07 2.33 -4.63
N ARG A 17 19.37 2.03 -4.71
CA ARG A 17 20.46 3.00 -4.84
C ARG A 17 20.94 3.19 -6.28
N GLY A 18 20.25 2.57 -7.26
CA GLY A 18 20.62 2.63 -8.68
C GLY A 18 21.90 1.88 -9.01
N GLN A 19 22.34 0.97 -8.15
CA GLN A 19 23.59 0.22 -8.33
C GLN A 19 23.34 -1.11 -9.03
N ALA A 20 24.29 -1.52 -9.87
CA ALA A 20 24.24 -2.80 -10.55
C ALA A 20 24.71 -3.92 -9.59
N TRP A 21 24.00 -5.04 -9.60
CA TRP A 21 24.41 -6.25 -8.92
C TRP A 21 25.55 -6.92 -9.71
N ARG A 22 26.71 -7.01 -9.09
CA ARG A 22 27.93 -7.57 -9.68
C ARG A 22 28.39 -8.75 -8.85
N SER A 23 27.84 -9.92 -9.10
CA SER A 23 28.35 -11.16 -8.52
C SER A 23 29.27 -11.87 -9.51
N GLU A 24 30.40 -12.38 -9.03
CA GLU A 24 31.26 -13.28 -9.78
C GLU A 24 30.81 -14.73 -9.66
N ALA A 25 29.99 -15.05 -8.65
CA ALA A 25 29.40 -16.37 -8.45
C ALA A 25 28.34 -16.65 -9.51
N GLU A 26 28.39 -17.82 -10.09
CA GLU A 26 27.32 -18.32 -10.95
C GLU A 26 26.13 -18.73 -10.08
N LEU A 27 24.95 -18.17 -10.38
CA LEU A 27 23.73 -18.61 -9.71
C LEU A 27 23.35 -20.02 -10.18
N PRO A 28 22.76 -20.85 -9.29
CA PRO A 28 22.15 -22.10 -9.68
C PRO A 28 21.13 -21.92 -10.80
N GLN A 29 20.93 -22.96 -11.60
CA GLN A 29 19.97 -22.91 -12.69
C GLN A 29 18.55 -22.62 -12.16
N GLY A 30 17.90 -21.60 -12.70
CA GLY A 30 16.56 -21.17 -12.32
C GLY A 30 16.51 -20.13 -11.19
N GLU A 31 17.60 -19.91 -10.47
CA GLU A 31 17.62 -18.93 -9.35
C GLU A 31 17.34 -17.50 -9.82
N LEU A 32 17.92 -17.11 -10.97
CA LEU A 32 17.65 -15.79 -11.57
C LEU A 32 16.17 -15.63 -11.96
N GLU A 33 15.54 -16.69 -12.48
CA GLU A 33 14.13 -16.68 -12.83
C GLU A 33 13.27 -16.57 -11.55
N ALA A 34 13.62 -17.31 -10.50
CA ALA A 34 12.93 -17.23 -9.20
C ALA A 34 13.05 -15.85 -8.57
N LEU A 35 14.24 -15.23 -8.60
CA LEU A 35 14.48 -13.85 -8.17
C LEU A 35 13.58 -12.86 -8.90
N LEU A 36 13.52 -12.94 -10.23
CA LEU A 36 12.74 -12.00 -11.04
C LEU A 36 11.22 -12.21 -10.86
N ARG A 37 10.76 -13.43 -10.64
CA ARG A 37 9.36 -13.71 -10.28
C ARG A 37 9.01 -13.13 -8.91
N LEU A 38 9.86 -13.31 -7.90
CA LEU A 38 9.66 -12.69 -6.60
C LEU A 38 9.61 -11.16 -6.71
N ALA A 39 10.46 -10.57 -7.54
CA ALA A 39 10.43 -9.13 -7.81
C ALA A 39 9.13 -8.67 -8.49
N GLU A 40 8.55 -9.50 -9.38
CA GLU A 40 7.24 -9.25 -9.99
C GLU A 40 6.12 -9.30 -8.95
N ASP A 41 6.11 -10.31 -8.08
CA ASP A 41 5.14 -10.45 -7.00
C ASP A 41 5.20 -9.28 -6.01
N GLN A 42 6.39 -8.80 -5.70
CA GLN A 42 6.63 -7.63 -4.85
C GLN A 42 6.43 -6.28 -5.56
N LYS A 43 6.08 -6.29 -6.86
CA LYS A 43 5.90 -5.08 -7.70
C LYS A 43 7.15 -4.18 -7.78
N VAL A 44 8.33 -4.78 -7.72
CA VAL A 44 9.65 -4.13 -7.85
C VAL A 44 10.48 -4.66 -9.02
N LEU A 45 9.83 -5.39 -9.95
CA LEU A 45 10.48 -6.02 -11.09
C LEU A 45 11.38 -5.06 -11.89
N PRO A 46 10.98 -3.81 -12.24
CA PRO A 46 11.86 -2.92 -12.98
C PRO A 46 13.16 -2.58 -12.23
N LEU A 47 13.09 -2.37 -10.91
CA LEU A 47 14.25 -2.07 -10.07
C LEU A 47 15.24 -3.25 -10.08
N VAL A 48 14.76 -4.45 -9.76
CA VAL A 48 15.58 -5.66 -9.69
C VAL A 48 16.12 -6.01 -11.07
N PHE A 49 15.29 -5.95 -12.12
CA PHE A 49 15.72 -6.23 -13.49
C PHE A 49 16.85 -5.28 -13.92
N ASN A 50 16.72 -3.97 -13.67
CA ASN A 50 17.75 -2.99 -13.98
C ASN A 50 19.07 -3.27 -13.25
N ALA A 51 19.00 -3.73 -12.00
CA ALA A 51 20.21 -4.06 -11.24
C ALA A 51 20.94 -5.32 -11.77
N VAL A 52 20.20 -6.34 -12.25
CA VAL A 52 20.80 -7.62 -12.65
C VAL A 52 21.09 -7.74 -14.15
N CYS A 53 20.46 -6.94 -15.02
CA CYS A 53 20.50 -7.12 -16.48
C CYS A 53 21.91 -6.99 -17.10
N THR A 54 22.85 -6.33 -16.41
CA THR A 54 24.25 -6.19 -16.83
C THR A 54 25.18 -7.23 -16.19
N SER A 55 24.66 -8.13 -15.35
CA SER A 55 25.47 -9.14 -14.66
C SER A 55 25.93 -10.26 -15.60
N LYS A 56 27.06 -10.88 -15.26
CA LYS A 56 27.57 -12.06 -15.99
C LYS A 56 26.55 -13.19 -15.97
N THR A 57 25.83 -13.37 -14.87
CA THR A 57 24.78 -14.38 -14.72
C THR A 57 23.64 -14.14 -15.70
N PHE A 58 23.19 -12.91 -15.90
CA PHE A 58 22.13 -12.58 -16.85
C PHE A 58 22.55 -12.88 -18.28
N HIS A 59 23.79 -12.55 -18.67
CA HIS A 59 24.31 -12.82 -20.01
C HIS A 59 24.50 -14.32 -20.33
N LYS A 60 24.68 -15.14 -19.30
CA LYS A 60 24.79 -16.62 -19.47
C LYS A 60 23.45 -17.33 -19.38
N ALA A 61 22.39 -16.65 -18.94
CA ALA A 61 21.08 -17.24 -18.77
C ALA A 61 20.43 -17.61 -20.12
N ASP A 62 19.54 -18.60 -20.10
CA ASP A 62 18.68 -18.91 -21.25
C ASP A 62 17.67 -17.76 -21.46
N LEU A 63 18.00 -16.86 -22.38
CA LEU A 63 17.20 -15.69 -22.72
C LEU A 63 15.76 -16.05 -23.12
N ARG A 64 15.50 -17.25 -23.65
CA ARG A 64 14.14 -17.67 -24.03
C ARG A 64 13.20 -17.70 -22.82
N ARG A 65 13.73 -18.12 -21.67
CA ARG A 65 12.97 -18.16 -20.39
C ARG A 65 12.74 -16.77 -19.81
N LEU A 66 13.66 -15.84 -20.04
CA LEU A 66 13.62 -14.48 -19.48
C LEU A 66 12.88 -13.47 -20.36
N VAL A 67 12.64 -13.77 -21.66
CA VAL A 67 11.99 -12.84 -22.60
C VAL A 67 10.64 -12.33 -22.09
N GLY A 68 9.81 -13.19 -21.48
CA GLY A 68 8.52 -12.82 -20.92
C GLY A 68 8.66 -11.79 -19.79
N ILE A 69 9.57 -12.06 -18.86
CA ILE A 69 9.85 -11.20 -17.69
C ILE A 69 10.47 -9.86 -18.13
N GLN A 70 11.41 -9.91 -19.07
CA GLN A 70 12.00 -8.70 -19.66
C GLN A 70 10.94 -7.80 -20.31
N LYS A 71 10.06 -8.38 -21.15
CA LYS A 71 8.94 -7.63 -21.75
C LYS A 71 8.01 -7.04 -20.71
N GLN A 72 7.82 -7.74 -19.60
CA GLN A 72 7.01 -7.25 -18.49
C GLN A 72 7.68 -6.06 -17.80
N ALA A 73 8.97 -6.15 -17.46
CA ALA A 73 9.73 -5.06 -16.88
C ALA A 73 9.69 -3.80 -17.76
N VAL A 74 9.95 -3.94 -19.06
CA VAL A 74 9.90 -2.83 -20.03
C VAL A 74 8.50 -2.22 -20.09
N ARG A 75 7.43 -3.03 -20.15
CA ARG A 75 6.05 -2.54 -20.14
C ARG A 75 5.72 -1.71 -18.91
N TRP A 76 6.20 -2.15 -17.73
CA TRP A 76 5.95 -1.41 -16.48
C TRP A 76 6.67 -0.06 -16.48
N VAL A 77 7.92 -0.02 -16.95
CA VAL A 77 8.67 1.23 -17.11
C VAL A 77 7.96 2.18 -18.07
N THR A 78 7.59 1.70 -19.26
CA THR A 78 6.89 2.51 -20.26
C THR A 78 5.59 3.09 -19.69
N ARG A 79 4.75 2.22 -19.09
CA ARG A 79 3.50 2.68 -18.45
C ARG A 79 3.76 3.70 -17.33
N GLN A 80 4.83 3.52 -16.52
CA GLN A 80 5.14 4.45 -15.45
C GLN A 80 5.58 5.82 -15.97
N VAL A 81 6.30 5.88 -17.09
CA VAL A 81 6.66 7.13 -17.76
C VAL A 81 5.42 7.82 -18.30
N GLU A 82 4.56 7.09 -19.01
CA GLU A 82 3.29 7.61 -19.55
C GLU A 82 2.40 8.15 -18.41
N GLN A 83 2.21 7.36 -17.33
CA GLN A 83 1.43 7.76 -16.17
C GLN A 83 1.98 9.05 -15.53
N THR A 84 3.30 9.13 -15.33
CA THR A 84 3.91 10.32 -14.74
C THR A 84 3.67 11.56 -15.61
N ASN A 85 3.87 11.45 -16.91
CA ASN A 85 3.69 12.57 -17.83
C ASN A 85 2.21 13.03 -17.88
N GLU A 86 1.26 12.12 -18.03
CA GLU A 86 -0.17 12.46 -18.02
C GLU A 86 -0.61 13.05 -16.68
N PHE A 87 -0.06 12.54 -15.56
CA PHE A 87 -0.37 13.08 -14.25
C PHE A 87 0.13 14.51 -14.09
N LEU A 88 1.34 14.84 -14.54
CA LEU A 88 1.85 16.20 -14.52
C LEU A 88 1.04 17.14 -15.42
N VAL A 89 0.59 16.67 -16.59
CA VAL A 89 -0.32 17.44 -17.46
C VAL A 89 -1.65 17.72 -16.75
N MET A 90 -2.21 16.72 -16.07
CA MET A 90 -3.44 16.89 -15.29
C MET A 90 -3.25 17.88 -14.14
N LEU A 91 -2.16 17.76 -13.37
CA LEU A 91 -1.85 18.68 -12.27
C LEU A 91 -1.69 20.12 -12.77
N HIS A 92 -0.99 20.32 -13.89
CA HIS A 92 -0.85 21.64 -14.50
C HIS A 92 -2.22 22.22 -14.89
N SER A 93 -3.09 21.41 -15.47
CA SER A 93 -4.46 21.83 -15.81
C SER A 93 -5.30 22.18 -14.58
N LEU A 94 -5.16 21.45 -13.47
CA LEU A 94 -5.81 21.76 -12.20
C LEU A 94 -5.30 23.06 -11.61
N GLN A 95 -3.97 23.25 -11.55
CA GLN A 95 -3.32 24.47 -11.02
C GLN A 95 -3.72 25.72 -11.84
N ALA A 96 -3.84 25.59 -13.18
CA ALA A 96 -4.31 26.67 -14.04
C ALA A 96 -5.78 27.09 -13.76
N GLN A 97 -6.56 26.23 -13.13
CA GLN A 97 -7.92 26.50 -12.66
C GLN A 97 -7.97 26.99 -11.21
N GLY A 98 -6.82 27.18 -10.56
CA GLY A 98 -6.72 27.54 -9.14
C GLY A 98 -6.93 26.36 -8.19
N LEU A 99 -6.92 25.13 -8.68
CA LEU A 99 -7.07 23.89 -7.92
C LEU A 99 -5.68 23.27 -7.69
N ASP A 100 -5.16 23.39 -6.46
CA ASP A 100 -3.82 22.91 -6.10
C ASP A 100 -3.92 21.79 -5.05
N PRO A 101 -3.99 20.50 -5.46
CA PRO A 101 -4.15 19.38 -4.55
C PRO A 101 -2.84 19.09 -3.81
N VAL A 102 -2.93 18.45 -2.65
CA VAL A 102 -1.77 17.85 -1.97
C VAL A 102 -1.55 16.46 -2.53
N VAL A 103 -0.43 16.25 -3.23
CA VAL A 103 -0.04 14.95 -3.79
C VAL A 103 0.63 14.11 -2.70
N MET A 104 0.13 12.90 -2.50
CA MET A 104 0.67 11.94 -1.54
C MET A 104 1.31 10.75 -2.28
N LYS A 105 2.10 9.94 -1.60
CA LYS A 105 2.70 8.70 -2.15
C LYS A 105 3.18 8.81 -3.63
N GLY A 106 2.63 7.98 -4.50
CA GLY A 106 2.79 7.91 -5.95
C GLY A 106 4.00 8.65 -6.50
N LEU A 107 3.76 9.81 -7.08
CA LEU A 107 4.76 10.70 -7.67
C LEU A 107 5.87 11.06 -6.66
N VAL A 108 5.51 11.42 -5.42
CA VAL A 108 6.49 11.86 -4.41
C VAL A 108 7.46 10.75 -4.02
N CYS A 109 6.96 9.53 -3.85
CA CYS A 109 7.82 8.39 -3.54
C CYS A 109 8.70 7.98 -4.73
N ARG A 110 8.28 8.22 -5.99
CA ARG A 110 9.14 7.98 -7.16
C ARG A 110 10.40 8.85 -7.14
N GLU A 111 10.27 10.11 -6.73
CA GLU A 111 11.40 11.05 -6.65
C GLU A 111 12.45 10.70 -5.57
N LEU A 112 12.19 9.70 -4.74
CA LEU A 112 13.17 9.17 -3.80
C LEU A 112 14.20 8.25 -4.47
N TYR A 113 13.87 7.69 -5.63
CA TYR A 113 14.70 6.72 -6.33
C TYR A 113 15.59 7.39 -7.38
N PRO A 114 16.83 6.93 -7.58
CA PRO A 114 17.72 7.49 -8.58
C PRO A 114 17.16 7.48 -10.01
N GLN A 115 16.28 6.55 -10.30
CA GLN A 115 15.55 6.44 -11.55
C GLN A 115 14.05 6.29 -11.23
N PRO A 116 13.29 7.40 -11.15
CA PRO A 116 11.89 7.43 -10.72
C PRO A 116 10.97 6.46 -11.47
N MET A 117 11.20 6.27 -12.78
CA MET A 117 10.41 5.39 -13.62
C MET A 117 10.52 3.90 -13.26
N LEU A 118 11.52 3.49 -12.49
CA LEU A 118 11.68 2.10 -12.06
C LEU A 118 10.84 1.76 -10.83
N ARG A 119 10.41 2.77 -10.07
CA ARG A 119 9.50 2.57 -8.93
C ARG A 119 8.06 2.54 -9.43
N HIS A 120 7.56 1.33 -9.66
CA HIS A 120 6.19 1.11 -10.16
C HIS A 120 5.13 1.49 -9.12
N SER A 121 4.12 2.28 -9.54
CA SER A 121 2.87 2.54 -8.81
C SER A 121 1.68 2.47 -9.75
N VAL A 122 0.50 2.24 -9.21
CA VAL A 122 -0.75 2.19 -9.98
C VAL A 122 -1.52 3.49 -9.81
N ASP A 123 -1.64 3.95 -8.60
CA ASP A 123 -2.46 5.05 -8.11
C ASP A 123 -1.65 6.33 -7.85
N GLU A 124 -2.30 7.46 -8.05
CA GLU A 124 -1.87 8.78 -7.60
C GLU A 124 -2.91 9.33 -6.63
N ASP A 125 -2.50 9.61 -5.41
CA ASP A 125 -3.38 10.06 -4.34
C ASP A 125 -3.37 11.58 -4.23
N LEU A 126 -4.54 12.19 -4.28
CA LEU A 126 -4.77 13.62 -4.13
C LEU A 126 -5.58 13.89 -2.87
N LEU A 127 -5.04 14.68 -1.95
CA LEU A 127 -5.77 15.15 -0.77
C LEU A 127 -6.21 16.60 -1.00
N VAL A 128 -7.49 16.89 -0.73
CA VAL A 128 -8.09 18.21 -0.92
C VAL A 128 -8.99 18.57 0.26
N SER A 129 -9.33 19.86 0.36
CA SER A 129 -10.26 20.33 1.40
C SER A 129 -11.70 19.88 1.12
N ASP A 130 -12.53 19.83 2.15
CA ASP A 130 -13.97 19.59 2.00
C ASP A 130 -14.64 20.62 1.09
N ALA A 131 -14.20 21.86 1.14
CA ALA A 131 -14.74 22.97 0.36
C ALA A 131 -14.45 22.79 -1.16
N ASP A 132 -13.27 22.26 -1.48
CA ASP A 132 -12.80 22.14 -2.87
C ASP A 132 -13.13 20.77 -3.49
N PHE A 133 -13.55 19.79 -2.70
CA PHE A 133 -13.74 18.40 -3.15
C PHE A 133 -14.65 18.27 -4.38
N ALA A 134 -15.78 18.99 -4.42
CA ALA A 134 -16.68 18.99 -5.56
C ALA A 134 -16.06 19.64 -6.81
N ALA A 135 -15.29 20.71 -6.64
CA ALA A 135 -14.60 21.38 -7.73
C ALA A 135 -13.53 20.48 -8.37
N PHE A 136 -12.76 19.76 -7.54
CA PHE A 136 -11.79 18.76 -8.01
C PHE A 136 -12.48 17.59 -8.71
N HIS A 137 -13.57 17.06 -8.16
CA HIS A 137 -14.36 16.01 -8.80
C HIS A 137 -14.75 16.40 -10.24
N GLU A 138 -15.34 17.59 -10.43
CA GLU A 138 -15.74 18.06 -11.74
C GLU A 138 -14.54 18.35 -12.66
N ALA A 139 -13.42 18.83 -12.13
CA ALA A 139 -12.22 19.09 -12.92
C ALA A 139 -11.57 17.80 -13.43
N ILE A 140 -11.48 16.75 -12.60
CA ILE A 140 -10.95 15.43 -12.99
C ILE A 140 -11.85 14.78 -14.07
N LYS A 141 -13.17 14.88 -13.94
CA LYS A 141 -14.10 14.41 -14.97
C LYS A 141 -13.93 15.15 -16.29
N ARG A 142 -13.77 16.50 -16.27
CA ARG A 142 -13.49 17.28 -17.48
C ARG A 142 -12.14 16.93 -18.12
N HIS A 143 -11.17 16.43 -17.34
CA HIS A 143 -9.92 15.91 -17.86
C HIS A 143 -10.10 14.56 -18.60
N GLY A 144 -11.28 13.94 -18.52
CA GLY A 144 -11.62 12.70 -19.21
C GLY A 144 -11.53 11.43 -18.36
N LEU A 145 -11.43 11.57 -17.03
CA LEU A 145 -11.40 10.46 -16.10
C LEU A 145 -12.74 10.33 -15.37
N PRO A 146 -13.60 9.38 -15.73
CA PRO A 146 -14.84 9.12 -15.01
C PRO A 146 -14.59 8.44 -13.67
N PRO A 147 -15.49 8.59 -12.67
CA PRO A 147 -15.42 7.82 -11.44
C PRO A 147 -15.73 6.33 -11.71
N ASP A 148 -14.94 5.43 -11.08
CA ASP A 148 -14.99 3.97 -11.32
C ASP A 148 -16.34 3.33 -10.99
N HIS A 149 -17.03 3.86 -9.99
CA HIS A 149 -18.27 3.26 -9.45
C HIS A 149 -19.52 4.10 -9.76
N GLY A 150 -19.48 4.89 -10.83
CA GLY A 150 -20.57 5.81 -11.21
C GLY A 150 -20.55 7.09 -10.36
N GLU A 151 -21.55 7.96 -10.54
CA GLU A 151 -21.61 9.26 -9.86
C GLU A 151 -21.75 9.08 -8.34
N PRO A 152 -20.80 9.59 -7.51
CA PRO A 152 -20.84 9.44 -6.07
C PRO A 152 -21.79 10.46 -5.41
N ASP A 153 -22.34 10.09 -4.26
CA ASP A 153 -22.93 11.06 -3.32
C ASP A 153 -21.82 11.86 -2.62
N LEU A 154 -21.48 13.04 -3.16
CA LEU A 154 -20.38 13.87 -2.64
C LEU A 154 -20.57 14.26 -1.17
N GLY A 155 -21.79 14.23 -0.63
CA GLY A 155 -22.05 14.52 0.78
C GLY A 155 -21.59 13.44 1.74
N LYS A 156 -21.46 12.19 1.25
CA LYS A 156 -21.14 11.01 2.06
C LYS A 156 -19.81 10.35 1.71
N THR A 157 -19.26 10.68 0.55
CA THR A 157 -18.08 10.02 0.01
C THR A 157 -16.80 10.67 0.53
N TRP A 158 -15.88 9.87 1.05
CA TRP A 158 -14.57 10.29 1.58
C TRP A 158 -13.47 10.21 0.54
N GLU A 159 -13.61 9.30 -0.42
CA GLU A 159 -12.64 8.98 -1.45
C GLU A 159 -13.37 8.63 -2.74
N ILE A 160 -12.87 9.11 -3.87
CA ILE A 160 -13.38 8.77 -5.19
C ILE A 160 -12.21 8.30 -6.05
N SER A 161 -12.34 7.09 -6.60
CA SER A 161 -11.39 6.57 -7.58
C SER A 161 -11.85 6.91 -8.99
N TYR A 162 -10.91 7.31 -9.84
CA TYR A 162 -11.14 7.66 -11.24
C TYR A 162 -10.23 6.87 -12.16
N HIS A 163 -10.78 6.28 -13.17
CA HIS A 163 -10.05 5.54 -14.18
C HIS A 163 -10.77 5.51 -15.52
N ASP A 164 -10.00 5.52 -16.61
CA ASP A 164 -10.47 5.21 -17.97
C ASP A 164 -9.49 4.24 -18.62
N THR A 165 -9.98 3.21 -19.30
CA THR A 165 -9.14 2.18 -19.94
C THR A 165 -8.21 2.71 -21.01
N ARG A 166 -8.45 3.93 -21.52
CA ARG A 166 -7.64 4.63 -22.53
C ARG A 166 -6.53 5.48 -21.92
N SER A 167 -6.56 5.71 -20.60
CA SER A 167 -5.55 6.48 -19.86
C SER A 167 -4.70 5.55 -18.98
N PRO A 168 -3.41 5.82 -18.79
CA PRO A 168 -2.61 5.13 -17.79
C PRO A 168 -2.91 5.59 -16.36
N LEU A 169 -3.68 6.68 -16.18
CA LEU A 169 -3.98 7.25 -14.87
C LEU A 169 -5.00 6.43 -14.08
N TYR A 170 -4.72 6.28 -12.81
CA TYR A 170 -5.65 5.89 -11.77
C TYR A 170 -5.52 6.92 -10.65
N ILE A 171 -6.55 7.72 -10.39
CA ILE A 171 -6.53 8.82 -9.44
C ILE A 171 -7.44 8.48 -8.27
N GLU A 172 -6.93 8.64 -7.06
CA GLU A 172 -7.72 8.58 -5.83
C GLU A 172 -7.82 9.98 -5.23
N LEU A 173 -9.01 10.57 -5.26
CA LEU A 173 -9.29 11.87 -4.68
C LEU A 173 -9.83 11.70 -3.27
N HIS A 174 -9.08 12.18 -2.27
CA HIS A 174 -9.38 12.05 -0.87
C HIS A 174 -9.73 13.40 -0.25
N ARG A 175 -10.74 13.43 0.62
CA ARG A 175 -10.97 14.54 1.56
C ARG A 175 -10.43 14.26 2.96
N ARG A 176 -10.13 13.00 3.24
CA ARG A 176 -9.48 12.53 4.48
C ARG A 176 -8.50 11.41 4.14
N MET A 177 -7.39 11.37 4.83
CA MET A 177 -6.36 10.35 4.61
C MET A 177 -6.77 8.98 5.14
N PHE A 178 -7.51 8.98 6.27
CA PHE A 178 -8.07 7.76 6.89
C PHE A 178 -9.48 8.06 7.38
N MET A 179 -10.35 7.06 7.31
CA MET A 179 -11.73 7.16 7.79
C MET A 179 -11.76 7.06 9.32
N PRO A 180 -12.23 8.10 10.04
CA PRO A 180 -12.25 8.10 11.52
C PRO A 180 -13.21 7.06 12.10
N ASP A 181 -14.27 6.71 11.38
CA ASP A 181 -15.33 5.81 11.83
C ASP A 181 -14.98 4.32 11.71
N GLN A 182 -13.78 4.00 11.26
CA GLN A 182 -13.34 2.61 11.12
C GLN A 182 -12.82 2.07 12.46
N GLU A 183 -13.48 1.04 12.99
CA GLU A 183 -13.18 0.46 14.29
C GLU A 183 -11.72 -0.03 14.41
N ALA A 184 -11.16 -0.60 13.34
CA ALA A 184 -9.83 -1.19 13.36
C ALA A 184 -8.69 -0.17 13.19
N TYR A 185 -8.90 0.92 12.46
CA TYR A 185 -7.84 1.89 12.09
C TYR A 185 -8.28 3.36 12.09
N GLY A 186 -9.43 3.68 12.65
CA GLY A 186 -9.92 5.07 12.76
C GLY A 186 -8.97 5.99 13.54
N LEU A 187 -8.20 5.43 14.49
CA LEU A 187 -7.19 6.17 15.24
C LEU A 187 -6.10 6.78 14.34
N LEU A 188 -5.88 6.22 13.13
CA LEU A 188 -4.90 6.76 12.16
C LEU A 188 -5.30 8.15 11.62
N SER A 189 -6.55 8.57 11.76
CA SER A 189 -7.03 9.85 11.24
C SER A 189 -6.63 11.06 12.11
N ALA A 190 -6.46 10.86 13.42
CA ALA A 190 -6.31 11.94 14.38
C ALA A 190 -5.11 12.88 14.12
N PRO A 191 -3.88 12.40 13.80
CA PRO A 191 -2.73 13.28 13.56
C PRO A 191 -2.88 14.18 12.33
N PHE A 192 -3.81 13.86 11.42
CA PHE A 192 -3.99 14.54 10.15
C PHE A 192 -5.20 15.49 10.11
N ALA A 193 -5.79 15.82 11.25
CA ALA A 193 -6.99 16.65 11.30
C ALA A 193 -6.83 18.00 10.60
N ASP A 194 -5.67 18.64 10.72
CA ASP A 194 -5.32 19.93 10.13
C ASP A 194 -4.15 19.86 9.14
N VAL A 195 -3.88 18.69 8.57
CA VAL A 195 -2.70 18.41 7.72
C VAL A 195 -2.59 19.33 6.50
N LEU A 196 -3.71 19.84 5.98
CA LEU A 196 -3.72 20.77 4.84
C LEU A 196 -3.10 22.14 5.18
N SER A 197 -2.95 22.47 6.45
CA SER A 197 -2.22 23.67 6.92
C SER A 197 -0.71 23.46 6.99
N ARG A 198 -0.25 22.19 6.96
CA ARG A 198 1.16 21.77 7.05
C ARG A 198 1.60 21.11 5.77
N THR A 199 1.69 21.88 4.71
CA THR A 199 2.11 21.39 3.39
C THR A 199 3.43 22.05 2.95
N THR A 200 4.13 21.40 2.04
CA THR A 200 5.33 21.91 1.39
C THR A 200 5.24 21.71 -0.12
N THR A 201 6.25 22.11 -0.84
CA THR A 201 6.37 21.86 -2.29
C THR A 201 7.66 21.13 -2.60
N ILE A 202 7.60 20.26 -3.59
CA ILE A 202 8.77 19.61 -4.18
C ILE A 202 8.84 19.96 -5.67
N GLN A 203 10.05 19.95 -6.22
CA GLN A 203 10.26 20.09 -7.65
C GLN A 203 10.22 18.72 -8.31
N VAL A 204 9.32 18.52 -9.28
CA VAL A 204 9.25 17.33 -10.12
C VAL A 204 9.29 17.78 -11.58
N GLN A 205 10.35 17.44 -12.28
CA GLN A 205 10.66 18.00 -13.60
C GLN A 205 10.57 19.55 -13.55
N ASP A 206 9.74 20.15 -14.39
CA ASP A 206 9.57 21.61 -14.46
C ASP A 206 8.38 22.14 -13.61
N MET A 207 7.78 21.28 -12.76
CA MET A 207 6.60 21.64 -11.95
C MET A 207 6.90 21.72 -10.46
N GLN A 208 6.30 22.72 -9.80
CA GLN A 208 6.14 22.71 -8.34
C GLN A 208 4.93 21.88 -7.97
N VAL A 209 5.14 20.86 -7.17
CA VAL A 209 4.08 19.93 -6.71
C VAL A 209 3.90 20.10 -5.21
N ARG A 210 2.69 20.47 -4.80
CA ARG A 210 2.32 20.58 -3.39
C ARG A 210 2.19 19.20 -2.77
N THR A 211 2.80 18.99 -1.62
CA THR A 211 2.79 17.71 -0.89
C THR A 211 2.74 17.94 0.61
N LEU A 212 2.65 16.88 1.39
CA LEU A 212 2.69 16.92 2.85
C LEU A 212 4.07 17.39 3.35
N HIS A 213 4.08 18.06 4.52
CA HIS A 213 5.35 18.28 5.23
C HIS A 213 6.05 16.94 5.51
N PRO A 214 7.38 16.84 5.46
CA PRO A 214 8.10 15.57 5.58
C PRO A 214 7.71 14.71 6.78
N THR A 215 7.48 15.30 7.95
CA THR A 215 7.01 14.57 9.15
C THR A 215 5.65 13.92 8.92
N ASP A 216 4.67 14.68 8.40
CA ASP A 216 3.32 14.18 8.13
C ASP A 216 3.36 13.13 7.00
N HIS A 217 4.23 13.31 6.01
CA HIS A 217 4.35 12.38 4.90
C HIS A 217 4.95 11.04 5.33
N LEU A 218 6.03 11.05 6.13
CA LEU A 218 6.59 9.81 6.67
C LEU A 218 5.58 9.09 7.58
N LEU A 219 4.89 9.84 8.45
CA LEU A 219 3.83 9.29 9.28
C LEU A 219 2.71 8.67 8.43
N PHE A 220 2.31 9.33 7.35
CA PHE A 220 1.33 8.78 6.41
C PHE A 220 1.82 7.48 5.76
N LEU A 221 3.08 7.40 5.31
CA LEU A 221 3.63 6.19 4.71
C LEU A 221 3.63 5.01 5.70
N ILE A 222 3.99 5.26 6.97
CA ILE A 222 3.97 4.25 8.04
C ILE A 222 2.52 3.81 8.32
N PHE A 223 1.60 4.73 8.46
CA PHE A 223 0.18 4.46 8.72
C PHE A 223 -0.49 3.72 7.55
N HIS A 224 -0.15 4.10 6.33
CA HIS A 224 -0.63 3.43 5.13
C HIS A 224 -0.10 1.99 5.04
N ALA A 225 1.18 1.75 5.36
CA ALA A 225 1.74 0.42 5.46
C ALA A 225 1.04 -0.41 6.55
N TYR A 226 0.75 0.19 7.70
CA TYR A 226 0.01 -0.45 8.79
C TYR A 226 -1.43 -0.81 8.39
N LYS A 227 -2.16 0.10 7.74
CA LYS A 227 -3.50 -0.18 7.20
C LYS A 227 -3.45 -1.42 6.29
N HIS A 228 -2.50 -1.47 5.36
CA HIS A 228 -2.34 -2.64 4.49
C HIS A 228 -1.95 -3.91 5.24
N PHE A 229 -1.09 -3.80 6.25
CA PHE A 229 -0.75 -4.92 7.12
C PHE A 229 -1.98 -5.48 7.83
N LEU A 230 -2.90 -4.66 8.31
CA LEU A 230 -4.15 -5.12 8.92
C LEU A 230 -5.10 -5.79 7.91
N TYR A 231 -5.12 -5.33 6.65
CA TYR A 231 -6.00 -5.90 5.61
C TYR A 231 -5.45 -7.23 5.06
N SER A 232 -4.41 -7.19 4.28
CA SER A 232 -3.94 -8.36 3.53
C SER A 232 -2.44 -8.54 3.55
N GLY A 233 -1.69 -7.52 3.92
CA GLY A 233 -0.24 -7.55 4.02
C GLY A 233 0.42 -6.31 3.46
N VAL A 234 1.68 -6.15 3.82
CA VAL A 234 2.58 -5.07 3.40
C VAL A 234 3.71 -5.67 2.57
N GLY A 235 4.21 -4.95 1.57
CA GLY A 235 5.28 -5.44 0.70
C GLY A 235 6.60 -4.71 0.94
N ILE A 236 7.68 -5.28 0.41
CA ILE A 236 9.03 -4.72 0.55
C ILE A 236 9.16 -3.32 -0.04
N ARG A 237 8.39 -2.99 -1.10
CA ARG A 237 8.38 -1.66 -1.71
C ARG A 237 7.99 -0.56 -0.72
N GLN A 238 7.03 -0.83 0.17
CA GLN A 238 6.61 0.14 1.19
C GLN A 238 7.71 0.38 2.22
N VAL A 239 8.47 -0.66 2.57
CA VAL A 239 9.66 -0.51 3.42
C VAL A 239 10.73 0.33 2.73
N CYS A 240 10.97 0.11 1.42
CA CYS A 240 11.90 0.93 0.64
C CYS A 240 11.47 2.40 0.62
N ASP A 241 10.19 2.68 0.36
CA ASP A 241 9.66 4.06 0.33
C ASP A 241 9.84 4.75 1.68
N ILE A 242 9.50 4.08 2.80
CA ILE A 242 9.65 4.58 4.17
C ILE A 242 11.12 4.88 4.50
N GLY A 243 12.01 3.92 4.23
CA GLY A 243 13.43 4.05 4.55
C GLY A 243 14.13 5.14 3.72
N LEU A 244 13.89 5.16 2.40
CA LEU A 244 14.44 6.20 1.51
C LEU A 244 13.90 7.59 1.86
N PHE A 245 12.61 7.68 2.24
CA PHE A 245 12.01 8.95 2.67
C PHE A 245 12.65 9.44 3.97
N ALA A 246 12.82 8.56 4.94
CA ALA A 246 13.44 8.89 6.21
C ALA A 246 14.92 9.32 6.07
N GLU A 247 15.70 8.70 5.16
CA GLU A 247 17.05 9.15 4.84
C GLU A 247 17.05 10.52 4.13
N ARG A 248 16.18 10.70 3.14
CA ARG A 248 16.14 11.92 2.31
C ARG A 248 15.80 13.16 3.11
N TYR A 249 14.91 13.05 4.08
CA TYR A 249 14.36 14.16 4.85
C TYR A 249 14.80 14.15 6.32
N ALA A 250 15.88 13.44 6.67
CA ALA A 250 16.32 13.20 8.05
C ALA A 250 16.29 14.47 8.94
N ASP A 251 16.83 15.59 8.42
CA ASP A 251 16.93 16.87 9.12
C ASP A 251 15.57 17.60 9.31
N GLN A 252 14.50 17.11 8.68
CA GLN A 252 13.17 17.73 8.67
C GLN A 252 12.13 16.92 9.42
N LEU A 253 12.51 15.75 9.97
CA LEU A 253 11.60 14.85 10.65
C LEU A 253 11.49 15.16 12.13
N ASP A 254 10.27 15.35 12.61
CA ASP A 254 9.93 15.36 14.04
C ASP A 254 9.67 13.94 14.53
N TRP A 255 10.73 13.21 14.84
CA TRP A 255 10.66 11.85 15.33
C TRP A 255 9.83 11.69 16.61
N PRO A 256 9.96 12.56 17.64
CA PRO A 256 9.10 12.51 18.82
C PRO A 256 7.61 12.53 18.47
N HIS A 257 7.20 13.38 17.53
CA HIS A 257 5.81 13.44 17.05
C HIS A 257 5.41 12.14 16.34
N ILE A 258 6.26 11.61 15.46
CA ILE A 258 5.98 10.34 14.75
C ILE A 258 5.82 9.18 15.72
N VAL A 259 6.71 9.05 16.72
CA VAL A 259 6.64 7.99 17.75
C VAL A 259 5.37 8.11 18.58
N SER A 260 5.04 9.33 19.04
CA SER A 260 3.82 9.57 19.81
C SER A 260 2.58 9.18 19.00
N ALA A 261 2.47 9.62 17.75
CA ALA A 261 1.34 9.33 16.88
C ALA A 261 1.19 7.81 16.61
N CYS A 262 2.30 7.08 16.41
CA CYS A 262 2.28 5.62 16.26
C CYS A 262 1.84 4.91 17.55
N SER A 263 2.26 5.42 18.72
CA SER A 263 1.84 4.90 20.02
C SER A 263 0.35 5.14 20.28
N ASP A 264 -0.15 6.34 20.00
CA ASP A 264 -1.56 6.71 20.13
C ASP A 264 -2.45 5.89 19.19
N ALA A 265 -1.93 5.52 18.01
CA ALA A 265 -2.56 4.63 17.06
C ALA A 265 -2.46 3.14 17.44
N GLN A 266 -1.82 2.81 18.57
CA GLN A 266 -1.68 1.46 19.11
C GLN A 266 -1.04 0.47 18.12
N MET A 267 0.02 0.90 17.44
CA MET A 267 0.69 0.10 16.41
C MET A 267 1.70 -0.90 16.96
N GLY A 268 1.91 -0.94 18.30
CA GLY A 268 2.89 -1.80 18.94
C GLY A 268 4.29 -1.62 18.35
N ASP A 269 4.99 -2.71 18.14
CA ASP A 269 6.36 -2.74 17.61
C ASP A 269 6.44 -2.76 16.06
N PHE A 270 5.29 -2.68 15.37
CA PHE A 270 5.24 -2.71 13.90
C PHE A 270 6.10 -1.62 13.22
N PRO A 271 6.07 -0.34 13.65
CA PRO A 271 6.94 0.69 13.04
C PRO A 271 8.43 0.41 13.24
N ALA A 272 8.81 -0.06 14.43
CA ALA A 272 10.20 -0.44 14.73
C ALA A 272 10.65 -1.63 13.85
N ALA A 273 9.79 -2.62 13.64
CA ALA A 273 10.07 -3.75 12.75
C ALA A 273 10.28 -3.31 11.30
N LEU A 274 9.48 -2.36 10.78
CA LEU A 274 9.68 -1.78 9.43
C LEU A 274 11.05 -1.12 9.31
N CYS A 275 11.41 -0.27 10.27
CA CYS A 275 12.71 0.40 10.30
C CYS A 275 13.87 -0.60 10.40
N ARG A 276 13.71 -1.66 11.19
CA ARG A 276 14.71 -2.72 11.31
C ARG A 276 14.91 -3.51 10.02
N ILE A 277 13.81 -3.80 9.29
CA ILE A 277 13.91 -4.42 7.96
C ILE A 277 14.64 -3.49 7.00
N ALA A 278 14.31 -2.21 6.98
CA ALA A 278 14.96 -1.21 6.13
C ALA A 278 16.48 -1.13 6.41
N GLU A 279 16.87 -1.06 7.67
CA GLU A 279 18.27 -0.98 8.08
C GLU A 279 19.05 -2.27 7.77
N LYS A 280 18.57 -3.41 8.29
CA LYS A 280 19.31 -4.67 8.29
C LYS A 280 19.37 -5.34 6.93
N HIS A 281 18.30 -5.25 6.15
CA HIS A 281 18.15 -6.00 4.90
C HIS A 281 18.27 -5.15 3.64
N LEU A 282 18.08 -3.83 3.75
CA LEU A 282 18.14 -2.91 2.61
C LEU A 282 19.26 -1.87 2.73
N GLY A 283 19.98 -1.84 3.86
CA GLY A 283 21.05 -0.89 4.10
C GLY A 283 20.58 0.57 4.14
N LEU A 284 19.33 0.82 4.55
CA LEU A 284 18.76 2.15 4.70
C LEU A 284 18.92 2.62 6.15
N HIS A 285 19.76 3.64 6.34
CA HIS A 285 20.16 4.11 7.67
C HIS A 285 19.45 5.41 8.03
N ALA A 286 18.17 5.33 8.41
CA ALA A 286 17.49 6.46 9.00
C ALA A 286 17.93 6.68 10.46
N GLU A 287 18.00 7.93 10.91
CA GLU A 287 18.20 8.27 12.31
C GLU A 287 16.94 8.02 13.14
N VAL A 288 16.57 6.75 13.27
CA VAL A 288 15.39 6.36 14.05
C VAL A 288 15.60 6.62 15.54
N PRO A 289 14.53 7.00 16.28
CA PRO A 289 14.60 7.27 17.71
C PRO A 289 14.98 6.02 18.53
N GLN A 290 15.51 6.25 19.73
CA GLN A 290 16.00 5.18 20.60
C GLN A 290 14.90 4.16 20.94
N GLU A 291 13.65 4.59 21.04
CA GLU A 291 12.47 3.75 21.30
C GLU A 291 12.27 2.66 20.22
N TRP A 292 12.66 2.96 18.97
CA TRP A 292 12.57 2.03 17.84
C TRP A 292 13.89 1.30 17.53
N ARG A 293 14.98 1.65 18.23
CA ARG A 293 16.29 0.93 18.15
C ARG A 293 16.34 -0.31 19.04
N LYS A 294 15.32 -0.58 19.85
CA LYS A 294 15.23 -1.80 20.65
C LYS A 294 15.30 -3.03 19.76
N GLU A 295 15.73 -4.15 20.34
CA GLU A 295 15.70 -5.45 19.65
C GLU A 295 14.25 -5.85 19.41
N VAL A 296 13.79 -5.69 18.19
CA VAL A 296 12.54 -6.21 17.67
C VAL A 296 12.87 -7.32 16.69
N ASP A 297 12.21 -8.46 16.81
CA ASP A 297 12.34 -9.53 15.82
C ASP A 297 11.57 -9.17 14.57
N GLU A 298 12.29 -8.73 13.53
CA GLU A 298 11.74 -8.33 12.25
C GLU A 298 11.43 -9.51 11.32
N GLN A 299 11.98 -10.71 11.63
CA GLN A 299 11.91 -11.86 10.73
C GLN A 299 10.49 -12.32 10.41
N PRO A 300 9.55 -12.43 11.37
CA PRO A 300 8.19 -12.84 11.06
C PRO A 300 7.49 -11.91 10.08
N LEU A 301 7.67 -10.59 10.22
CA LEU A 301 7.10 -9.59 9.31
C LEU A 301 7.75 -9.67 7.92
N LEU A 302 9.07 -9.80 7.86
CA LEU A 302 9.80 -9.93 6.59
C LEU A 302 9.37 -11.18 5.82
N LEU A 303 9.24 -12.33 6.50
CA LEU A 303 8.77 -13.57 5.87
C LEU A 303 7.32 -13.45 5.38
N ASP A 304 6.46 -12.79 6.15
CA ASP A 304 5.08 -12.49 5.76
C ASP A 304 5.03 -11.62 4.49
N MET A 305 5.87 -10.57 4.41
CA MET A 305 6.00 -9.72 3.23
C MET A 305 6.43 -10.51 2.00
N LEU A 306 7.52 -11.28 2.11
CA LEU A 306 8.10 -11.98 0.97
C LEU A 306 7.20 -13.11 0.45
N SER A 307 6.44 -13.76 1.34
CA SER A 307 5.51 -14.84 0.95
C SER A 307 4.18 -14.31 0.39
N GLY A 308 3.69 -13.17 0.88
CA GLY A 308 2.36 -12.62 0.53
C GLY A 308 2.34 -11.80 -0.76
N GLY A 309 3.48 -11.37 -1.28
CA GLY A 309 3.55 -10.37 -2.34
C GLY A 309 3.10 -8.98 -1.88
N LEU A 310 3.13 -7.99 -2.78
CA LEU A 310 2.66 -6.65 -2.45
C LEU A 310 1.17 -6.70 -2.06
N MET A 311 0.84 -6.16 -0.90
CA MET A 311 -0.53 -6.12 -0.36
C MET A 311 -1.19 -7.50 -0.20
N GLY A 312 -0.42 -8.60 -0.14
CA GLY A 312 -0.95 -9.96 0.01
C GLY A 312 -1.77 -10.45 -1.19
N ASN A 313 -1.65 -9.83 -2.36
CA ASN A 313 -2.49 -10.08 -3.53
C ASN A 313 -2.21 -11.41 -4.24
N ASN A 314 -1.15 -12.14 -3.85
CA ASN A 314 -0.82 -13.43 -4.45
C ASN A 314 -1.74 -14.57 -3.98
N ASP A 315 -2.50 -14.36 -2.90
CA ASP A 315 -3.43 -15.37 -2.36
C ASP A 315 -4.78 -14.76 -2.01
N VAL A 316 -5.82 -15.16 -2.73
CA VAL A 316 -7.21 -14.74 -2.49
C VAL A 316 -7.67 -15.10 -1.07
N ASN A 317 -7.21 -16.23 -0.50
CA ASN A 317 -7.52 -16.62 0.87
C ASN A 317 -6.98 -15.61 1.88
N ARG A 318 -5.84 -14.94 1.56
CA ARG A 318 -5.25 -13.91 2.40
C ARG A 318 -6.12 -12.66 2.44
N ILE A 319 -6.65 -12.23 1.31
CA ILE A 319 -7.61 -11.12 1.24
C ILE A 319 -8.85 -11.44 2.08
N HIS A 320 -9.37 -12.67 1.99
CA HIS A 320 -10.53 -13.09 2.77
C HIS A 320 -10.24 -13.22 4.27
N SER A 321 -8.98 -13.48 4.66
CA SER A 321 -8.59 -13.50 6.06
C SER A 321 -8.57 -12.11 6.72
N SER A 322 -8.66 -11.02 5.94
CA SER A 322 -8.62 -9.63 6.46
C SER A 322 -9.73 -9.34 7.46
N ASN A 323 -10.93 -9.90 7.27
CA ASN A 323 -12.04 -9.74 8.23
C ASN A 323 -11.69 -10.30 9.61
N ILE A 324 -10.85 -11.35 9.67
CA ILE A 324 -10.41 -11.96 10.94
C ILE A 324 -9.43 -11.02 11.64
N THR A 325 -8.47 -10.47 10.91
CA THR A 325 -7.46 -9.55 11.47
C THR A 325 -8.07 -8.20 11.88
N LEU A 326 -8.91 -7.61 11.03
CA LEU A 326 -9.60 -6.35 11.34
C LEU A 326 -10.54 -6.48 12.54
N GLY A 327 -11.30 -7.60 12.63
CA GLY A 327 -12.14 -7.89 13.79
C GLY A 327 -11.33 -8.01 15.08
N ALA A 328 -10.17 -8.70 15.04
CA ALA A 328 -9.31 -8.85 16.20
C ALA A 328 -8.72 -7.52 16.69
N VAL A 329 -8.43 -6.60 15.77
CA VAL A 329 -7.92 -5.26 16.10
C VAL A 329 -9.06 -4.36 16.62
N ALA A 330 -10.24 -4.41 16.04
CA ALA A 330 -11.42 -3.70 16.53
C ALA A 330 -11.80 -4.10 17.96
N ASP A 331 -11.62 -5.39 18.32
CA ASP A 331 -11.95 -5.96 19.62
C ASP A 331 -10.92 -5.69 20.73
N ARG A 332 -9.87 -4.88 20.52
CA ARG A 332 -8.78 -4.59 21.47
C ARG A 332 -9.24 -4.22 22.89
N GLY A 333 -10.48 -3.79 23.07
CA GLY A 333 -11.03 -3.34 24.35
C GLY A 333 -12.06 -4.23 25.00
N SER A 334 -12.44 -5.41 24.46
CA SER A 334 -13.59 -6.16 24.98
C SER A 334 -13.48 -7.67 24.84
N ARG A 335 -13.39 -8.35 25.98
CA ARG A 335 -13.44 -9.83 26.05
C ARG A 335 -14.77 -10.46 25.57
N HIS A 336 -15.82 -9.67 25.34
CA HIS A 336 -17.17 -10.14 24.99
C HIS A 336 -17.47 -10.21 23.48
N HIS A 337 -16.54 -9.81 22.60
CA HIS A 337 -16.84 -9.59 21.17
C HIS A 337 -16.40 -10.69 20.19
N ARG A 338 -15.71 -11.75 20.62
CA ARG A 338 -15.32 -12.85 19.69
C ARG A 338 -16.49 -13.48 18.93
N LEU A 339 -17.65 -13.60 19.56
CA LEU A 339 -18.89 -14.06 18.91
C LEU A 339 -19.56 -12.97 18.07
N LYS A 340 -19.46 -11.70 18.48
CA LYS A 340 -20.01 -10.56 17.71
C LYS A 340 -19.24 -10.31 16.42
N GLY A 341 -17.91 -10.40 16.41
CA GLY A 341 -17.09 -10.24 15.22
C GLY A 341 -17.40 -11.29 14.15
N LEU A 342 -17.58 -12.55 14.54
CA LEU A 342 -17.97 -13.62 13.60
C LEU A 342 -19.40 -13.41 13.09
N LEU A 343 -20.32 -12.98 13.95
CA LEU A 343 -21.69 -12.67 13.59
C LEU A 343 -21.79 -11.42 12.71
N SER A 344 -21.00 -10.36 12.96
CA SER A 344 -21.00 -9.17 12.11
C SER A 344 -20.37 -9.41 10.74
N ALA A 345 -19.41 -10.33 10.63
CA ALA A 345 -18.86 -10.75 9.34
C ALA A 345 -19.91 -11.51 8.49
N LEU A 346 -20.73 -12.36 9.12
CA LEU A 346 -21.82 -13.08 8.45
C LEU A 346 -23.06 -12.21 8.25
N PHE A 347 -23.35 -11.34 9.20
CA PHE A 347 -24.54 -10.47 9.23
C PHE A 347 -24.11 -9.00 9.40
N PRO A 348 -23.53 -8.36 8.38
CA PRO A 348 -23.14 -6.96 8.44
C PRO A 348 -24.34 -6.04 8.69
N SER A 349 -24.08 -4.76 8.96
CA SER A 349 -25.12 -3.79 9.27
C SER A 349 -26.22 -3.75 8.20
N ALA A 350 -27.45 -3.44 8.62
CA ALA A 350 -28.58 -3.31 7.71
C ALA A 350 -28.30 -2.28 6.58
N ASP A 351 -27.57 -1.21 6.90
CA ASP A 351 -27.22 -0.17 5.93
C ASP A 351 -26.23 -0.67 4.89
N TYR A 352 -25.25 -1.48 5.30
CA TYR A 352 -24.36 -2.15 4.35
C TYR A 352 -25.14 -3.01 3.34
N ILE A 353 -26.06 -3.85 3.83
CA ILE A 353 -26.88 -4.74 2.96
C ILE A 353 -27.82 -3.92 2.05
N ARG A 354 -28.37 -2.81 2.53
CA ARG A 354 -29.21 -1.92 1.72
C ARG A 354 -28.45 -1.25 0.59
N ASN A 355 -27.21 -0.88 0.84
CA ASN A 355 -26.33 -0.28 -0.17
C ASN A 355 -25.89 -1.31 -1.22
N GLU A 356 -25.58 -2.55 -0.79
CA GLU A 356 -25.14 -3.65 -1.66
C GLU A 356 -26.28 -4.22 -2.50
N TYR A 357 -27.47 -4.39 -1.90
CA TYR A 357 -28.64 -5.04 -2.54
C TYR A 357 -29.85 -4.10 -2.59
N SER A 358 -30.02 -3.40 -3.70
CA SER A 358 -31.07 -2.38 -3.89
C SER A 358 -32.49 -2.83 -3.56
N TYR A 359 -32.81 -4.13 -3.66
CA TYR A 359 -34.13 -4.68 -3.28
C TYR A 359 -34.37 -4.62 -1.77
N THR A 360 -33.33 -4.71 -0.94
CA THR A 360 -33.45 -4.60 0.53
C THR A 360 -33.65 -3.15 0.98
N ALA A 361 -33.18 -2.17 0.19
CA ALA A 361 -33.47 -0.76 0.40
C ALA A 361 -34.95 -0.43 0.11
N ARG A 362 -35.53 -1.09 -0.93
CA ARG A 362 -36.96 -0.91 -1.31
C ARG A 362 -37.94 -1.64 -0.35
N CYS A 363 -37.53 -2.75 0.21
CA CYS A 363 -38.36 -3.54 1.14
C CYS A 363 -37.50 -4.02 2.33
N PRO A 364 -37.52 -3.30 3.49
CA PRO A 364 -36.75 -3.66 4.67
C PRO A 364 -36.99 -5.07 5.23
N LEU A 365 -38.16 -5.66 4.97
CA LEU A 365 -38.47 -7.02 5.37
C LEU A 365 -37.65 -8.10 4.64
N LEU A 366 -37.03 -7.73 3.52
CA LEU A 366 -36.13 -8.62 2.76
C LEU A 366 -34.65 -8.57 3.26
N LEU A 367 -34.38 -7.90 4.37
CA LEU A 367 -33.03 -7.85 4.95
C LEU A 367 -32.46 -9.27 5.25
N PRO A 368 -33.21 -10.22 5.83
CA PRO A 368 -32.76 -11.61 6.00
C PRO A 368 -32.39 -12.29 4.67
N VAL A 369 -33.17 -12.01 3.62
CA VAL A 369 -32.88 -12.51 2.26
C VAL A 369 -31.61 -11.89 1.70
N GLY A 370 -31.33 -10.60 2.00
CA GLY A 370 -30.10 -9.93 1.64
C GLY A 370 -28.87 -10.58 2.28
N TRP A 371 -28.93 -10.91 3.56
CA TRP A 371 -27.85 -11.64 4.23
C TRP A 371 -27.66 -13.05 3.63
N LEU A 372 -28.74 -13.78 3.38
CA LEU A 372 -28.66 -15.11 2.74
C LEU A 372 -28.09 -15.00 1.31
N HIS A 373 -28.54 -14.02 0.53
CA HIS A 373 -28.02 -13.76 -0.83
C HIS A 373 -26.52 -13.49 -0.78
N ARG A 374 -26.05 -12.65 0.16
CA ARG A 374 -24.63 -12.39 0.35
C ARG A 374 -23.84 -13.65 0.71
N ILE A 375 -24.37 -14.48 1.63
CA ILE A 375 -23.74 -15.76 2.01
C ILE A 375 -23.65 -16.69 0.79
N VAL A 376 -24.72 -16.81 0.01
CA VAL A 376 -24.75 -17.64 -1.20
C VAL A 376 -23.83 -17.07 -2.27
N ALA A 377 -23.86 -15.76 -2.52
CA ALA A 377 -22.95 -15.08 -3.45
C ALA A 377 -21.49 -15.28 -3.02
N TYR A 378 -21.20 -15.16 -1.73
CA TYR A 378 -19.89 -15.46 -1.14
C TYR A 378 -19.48 -16.91 -1.42
N LEU A 379 -20.32 -17.89 -1.14
CA LEU A 379 -20.04 -19.31 -1.40
C LEU A 379 -19.91 -19.63 -2.89
N CYS A 380 -20.65 -18.95 -3.76
CA CYS A 380 -20.59 -19.16 -5.22
C CYS A 380 -19.39 -18.48 -5.87
N SER A 381 -19.03 -17.27 -5.44
CA SER A 381 -17.84 -16.54 -5.94
C SER A 381 -16.52 -17.17 -5.47
N HIS A 382 -16.57 -18.00 -4.40
CA HIS A 382 -15.39 -18.57 -3.73
C HIS A 382 -15.17 -20.06 -4.08
N ARG A 383 -15.60 -20.51 -5.27
CA ARG A 383 -15.35 -21.89 -5.75
C ARG A 383 -13.87 -22.30 -5.83
N GLY A 384 -12.93 -21.38 -5.57
CA GLY A 384 -11.49 -21.62 -5.54
C GLY A 384 -10.83 -21.38 -4.17
N THR A 385 -11.58 -20.97 -3.13
CA THR A 385 -11.01 -20.68 -1.81
C THR A 385 -11.25 -21.87 -0.86
N ASP A 386 -10.18 -22.32 -0.21
CA ASP A 386 -10.27 -23.32 0.85
C ASP A 386 -10.46 -22.61 2.21
N ALA A 387 -11.63 -22.82 2.82
CA ALA A 387 -11.97 -22.24 4.12
C ALA A 387 -10.95 -22.61 5.22
N LYS A 388 -10.33 -23.79 5.16
CA LYS A 388 -9.28 -24.20 6.08
C LYS A 388 -8.01 -23.36 5.88
N THR A 389 -7.64 -23.11 4.63
CA THR A 389 -6.50 -22.26 4.28
C THR A 389 -6.72 -20.81 4.70
N THR A 390 -7.92 -20.26 4.47
CA THR A 390 -8.28 -18.90 4.92
C THR A 390 -8.20 -18.77 6.43
N LEU A 391 -8.73 -19.74 7.18
CA LEU A 391 -8.67 -19.75 8.64
C LEU A 391 -7.21 -19.89 9.15
N ARG A 392 -6.40 -20.75 8.54
CA ARG A 392 -4.99 -20.92 8.88
C ARG A 392 -4.22 -19.61 8.68
N ILE A 393 -4.37 -18.97 7.51
CA ILE A 393 -3.74 -17.68 7.22
C ILE A 393 -4.21 -16.62 8.22
N GLY A 394 -5.50 -16.56 8.54
CA GLY A 394 -6.04 -15.65 9.54
C GLY A 394 -5.40 -15.87 10.93
N GLN A 395 -5.22 -17.11 11.35
CA GLN A 395 -4.56 -17.45 12.63
C GLN A 395 -3.09 -17.09 12.62
N GLU A 396 -2.35 -17.34 11.54
CA GLU A 396 -0.94 -16.95 11.39
C GLU A 396 -0.80 -15.43 11.51
N ARG A 397 -1.68 -14.65 10.87
CA ARG A 397 -1.68 -13.19 10.93
C ARG A 397 -2.09 -12.65 12.30
N ILE A 398 -3.00 -13.30 13.01
CA ILE A 398 -3.29 -13.02 14.43
C ILE A 398 -2.03 -13.24 15.29
N GLY A 399 -1.27 -14.29 15.00
CA GLY A 399 0.04 -14.51 15.64
C GLY A 399 1.01 -13.35 15.44
N LEU A 400 1.07 -12.78 14.21
CA LEU A 400 1.88 -11.60 13.93
C LEU A 400 1.41 -10.35 14.68
N LEU A 401 0.08 -10.12 14.76
CA LEU A 401 -0.47 -9.00 15.52
C LEU A 401 -0.10 -9.07 17.01
N ARG A 402 -0.11 -10.28 17.60
CA ARG A 402 0.33 -10.52 18.97
C ARG A 402 1.84 -10.35 19.13
N HIS A 403 2.62 -10.88 18.19
CA HIS A 403 4.08 -10.79 18.22
C HIS A 403 4.56 -9.34 18.28
N TYR A 404 3.89 -8.44 17.56
CA TYR A 404 4.20 -7.01 17.57
C TYR A 404 3.40 -6.20 18.60
N GLY A 405 2.71 -6.83 19.54
CA GLY A 405 1.99 -6.14 20.63
C GLY A 405 0.83 -5.26 20.15
N ILE A 406 0.27 -5.57 18.97
CA ILE A 406 -0.88 -4.83 18.41
C ILE A 406 -2.17 -5.28 19.08
N ILE A 407 -2.28 -6.54 19.42
CA ILE A 407 -3.37 -7.16 20.21
C ILE A 407 -2.80 -8.05 21.30
N GLU A 408 -3.62 -8.36 22.33
CA GLU A 408 -3.26 -9.28 23.44
C GLU A 408 -3.21 -10.76 22.99
#